data_bc86c393f7c2aae8c6cdfb596efeb305
#
_entry.id   bc86c393f7c2aae8c6cdfb596efeb305
#
_cell.length_a   1.000
_cell.length_b   1.000
_cell.length_c   1.000
_cell.angle_alpha   90.00
_cell.angle_beta   90.00
_cell.angle_gamma   90.00
#
_symmetry.space_group_name_H-M   'P 1'
#
loop_
_entity.id
_entity.type
_entity.pdbx_description
1 polymer ?
#
loop_
_entity_poly.entity_id
_entity_poly.type
_entity_poly.pdbx_seq_one_letter_code
_entity_poly.pdbx_strand_id
1 'polypeptide(L)'
;TSKSQFIGVLDIAGFEIFDTNSFEQLCINYTNEKLQQFFNHHMFMLEQQEYAREMIQWDYMNFGLDLQPTIHLIESTSPIGILAALDEECIMPRASDDTFTEKLTSTWSPPKSGPDAASSKFLPSRQVRRFIVRHYAANVEYSTDNWLDKNRDPLNDHVARVLATSAQPFISVSYTH
;
A
#
# COMPACT_ATOMS: atom_id res chain seq x y z
N THR A 1 38.57 0.22 -10.11
CA THR A 1 37.36 -0.60 -9.87
C THR A 1 36.44 -0.46 -11.08
N SER A 2 36.37 -1.50 -11.93
CA SER A 2 35.44 -1.51 -13.05
C SER A 2 34.00 -1.54 -12.48
N LYS A 3 33.20 -0.49 -12.76
CA LYS A 3 31.77 -0.54 -12.48
C LYS A 3 31.17 -1.56 -13.43
N SER A 4 30.72 -2.72 -12.90
CA SER A 4 29.93 -3.65 -13.68
C SER A 4 28.60 -2.99 -14.04
N GLN A 5 28.26 -2.96 -15.31
CA GLN A 5 26.94 -2.55 -15.78
C GLN A 5 26.01 -3.77 -15.69
N PHE A 6 24.77 -3.57 -15.28
CA PHE A 6 23.76 -4.62 -15.22
C PHE A 6 22.45 -4.13 -15.86
N ILE A 7 21.71 -5.06 -16.37
CA ILE A 7 20.33 -4.87 -16.83
C ILE A 7 19.45 -5.71 -15.90
N GLY A 8 18.46 -5.09 -15.28
CA GLY A 8 17.49 -5.76 -14.42
C GLY A 8 16.14 -5.88 -15.11
N VAL A 9 15.39 -6.92 -14.75
CA VAL A 9 13.98 -7.09 -15.13
C VAL A 9 13.17 -7.17 -13.85
N LEU A 10 12.10 -6.36 -13.76
CA LEU A 10 11.11 -6.44 -12.69
C LEU A 10 9.87 -7.15 -13.24
N ASP A 11 9.55 -8.30 -12.64
CA ASP A 11 8.34 -9.07 -12.98
C ASP A 11 7.55 -9.32 -11.70
N ILE A 12 6.43 -8.60 -11.55
CA ILE A 12 5.54 -8.66 -10.39
C ILE A 12 4.09 -8.76 -10.85
N ALA A 13 3.19 -9.19 -9.96
CA ALA A 13 1.74 -9.14 -10.19
C ALA A 13 1.31 -7.70 -10.49
N GLY A 14 0.58 -7.50 -11.59
CA GLY A 14 -0.02 -6.22 -11.92
C GLY A 14 -1.21 -5.89 -11.02
N PHE A 15 -1.84 -4.75 -11.27
CA PHE A 15 -3.04 -4.33 -10.53
C PHE A 15 -4.18 -5.34 -10.70
N GLU A 16 -4.77 -5.78 -9.59
CA GLU A 16 -5.79 -6.83 -9.57
C GLU A 16 -7.16 -6.29 -9.15
N ILE A 17 -8.19 -6.66 -9.91
CA ILE A 17 -9.60 -6.45 -9.57
C ILE A 17 -10.36 -7.72 -9.92
N PHE A 18 -10.97 -8.33 -8.92
CA PHE A 18 -11.83 -9.50 -9.04
C PHE A 18 -13.23 -9.20 -8.51
N ASP A 19 -14.16 -10.13 -8.68
CA ASP A 19 -15.51 -10.03 -8.09
C ASP A 19 -15.47 -9.95 -6.56
N THR A 20 -14.48 -10.60 -5.95
CA THR A 20 -14.18 -10.48 -4.51
C THR A 20 -12.70 -10.22 -4.34
N ASN A 21 -12.36 -9.09 -3.73
CA ASN A 21 -10.98 -8.74 -3.42
C ASN A 21 -10.77 -8.84 -1.90
N SER A 22 -9.68 -9.45 -1.48
CA SER A 22 -9.33 -9.64 -0.09
C SER A 22 -7.98 -8.99 0.26
N PHE A 23 -7.38 -9.39 1.36
CA PHE A 23 -6.12 -8.86 1.88
C PHE A 23 -4.97 -8.95 0.85
N GLU A 24 -4.90 -10.07 0.13
CA GLU A 24 -3.87 -10.30 -0.88
C GLU A 24 -3.95 -9.26 -2.00
N GLN A 25 -5.17 -8.95 -2.50
CA GLN A 25 -5.36 -7.94 -3.53
C GLN A 25 -5.03 -6.54 -3.03
N LEU A 26 -5.30 -6.23 -1.74
CA LEU A 26 -4.87 -4.96 -1.17
C LEU A 26 -3.35 -4.84 -1.18
N CYS A 27 -2.62 -5.88 -0.76
CA CYS A 27 -1.15 -5.88 -0.74
C CYS A 27 -0.56 -5.73 -2.15
N ILE A 28 -1.11 -6.45 -3.14
CA ILE A 28 -0.68 -6.38 -4.54
C ILE A 28 -0.95 -4.98 -5.09
N ASN A 29 -2.16 -4.46 -4.91
CA ASN A 29 -2.56 -3.15 -5.43
C ASN A 29 -1.80 -2.02 -4.73
N TYR A 30 -1.52 -2.13 -3.44
CA TYR A 30 -0.66 -1.20 -2.72
C TYR A 30 0.78 -1.19 -3.27
N THR A 31 1.35 -2.36 -3.54
CA THR A 31 2.68 -2.47 -4.16
C THR A 31 2.70 -1.76 -5.52
N ASN A 32 1.68 -2.00 -6.35
CA ASN A 32 1.54 -1.32 -7.64
C ASN A 32 1.38 0.20 -7.48
N GLU A 33 0.63 0.68 -6.48
CA GLU A 33 0.48 2.10 -6.15
C GLU A 33 1.84 2.74 -5.80
N LYS A 34 2.65 2.08 -4.96
CA LYS A 34 4.00 2.54 -4.59
C LYS A 34 4.93 2.60 -5.80
N LEU A 35 4.92 1.56 -6.64
CA LEU A 35 5.75 1.53 -7.85
C LEU A 35 5.33 2.60 -8.86
N GLN A 36 4.03 2.83 -9.02
CA GLN A 36 3.53 3.89 -9.89
C GLN A 36 3.92 5.28 -9.35
N GLN A 37 3.84 5.51 -8.04
CA GLN A 37 4.31 6.74 -7.42
C GLN A 37 5.82 6.95 -7.64
N PHE A 38 6.60 5.90 -7.47
CA PHE A 38 8.05 5.95 -7.74
C PHE A 38 8.34 6.29 -9.21
N PHE A 39 7.64 5.65 -10.15
CA PHE A 39 7.75 5.95 -11.57
C PHE A 39 7.38 7.41 -11.87
N ASN A 40 6.25 7.88 -11.35
CA ASN A 40 5.79 9.26 -11.55
C ASN A 40 6.83 10.26 -11.02
N HIS A 41 7.41 9.98 -9.84
CA HIS A 41 8.44 10.84 -9.28
C HIS A 41 9.70 10.91 -10.17
N HIS A 42 10.19 9.77 -10.64
CA HIS A 42 11.39 9.72 -11.47
C HIS A 42 11.17 10.32 -12.87
N MET A 43 10.06 9.98 -13.51
CA MET A 43 9.81 10.40 -14.88
C MET A 43 9.38 11.86 -15.03
N PHE A 44 8.67 12.39 -14.01
CA PHE A 44 8.09 13.73 -14.13
C PHE A 44 8.73 14.75 -13.20
N MET A 45 8.97 14.40 -11.95
CA MET A 45 9.49 15.38 -10.98
C MET A 45 11.00 15.59 -11.12
N LEU A 46 11.78 14.51 -11.21
CA LEU A 46 13.23 14.62 -11.32
C LEU A 46 13.64 15.19 -12.68
N GLU A 47 12.95 14.84 -13.75
CA GLU A 47 13.20 15.38 -15.09
C GLU A 47 12.98 16.89 -15.14
N GLN A 48 11.91 17.40 -14.56
CA GLN A 48 11.67 18.85 -14.49
C GLN A 48 12.69 19.57 -13.61
N GLN A 49 13.18 18.93 -12.54
CA GLN A 49 14.26 19.48 -11.72
C GLN A 49 15.57 19.56 -12.50
N GLU A 50 15.86 18.57 -13.34
CA GLU A 50 17.03 18.59 -14.22
C GLU A 50 16.95 19.73 -15.24
N TYR A 51 15.78 19.94 -15.86
CA TYR A 51 15.56 21.09 -16.76
C TYR A 51 15.82 22.42 -16.06
N ALA A 52 15.34 22.58 -14.83
CA ALA A 52 15.59 23.78 -14.04
C ALA A 52 17.09 23.96 -13.73
N ARG A 53 17.81 22.88 -13.43
CA ARG A 53 19.26 22.89 -13.16
C ARG A 53 20.08 23.24 -14.40
N GLU A 54 19.67 22.77 -15.57
CA GLU A 54 20.29 23.04 -16.83
C GLU A 54 19.85 24.38 -17.46
N MET A 55 19.07 25.18 -16.74
CA MET A 55 18.53 26.47 -17.21
C MET A 55 17.70 26.36 -18.49
N ILE A 56 17.08 25.21 -18.73
CA ILE A 56 16.15 25.04 -19.85
C ILE A 56 14.85 25.75 -19.47
N GLN A 57 14.36 26.62 -20.36
CA GLN A 57 13.05 27.27 -20.16
C GLN A 57 11.95 26.22 -20.24
N TRP A 58 11.34 25.92 -19.10
CA TRP A 58 10.27 24.95 -18.95
C TRP A 58 9.24 25.45 -17.97
N ASP A 59 7.97 25.44 -18.36
CA ASP A 59 6.87 25.70 -17.46
C ASP A 59 6.61 24.46 -16.61
N TYR A 60 6.79 24.59 -15.28
CA TYR A 60 6.58 23.49 -14.37
C TYR A 60 5.13 22.99 -14.45
N MET A 61 4.94 21.75 -14.86
CA MET A 61 3.63 21.11 -14.95
C MET A 61 3.40 20.19 -13.77
N ASN A 62 2.30 20.44 -13.05
CA ASN A 62 1.78 19.47 -12.09
C ASN A 62 0.83 18.51 -12.83
N PHE A 63 1.28 17.28 -13.03
CA PHE A 63 0.50 16.28 -13.75
C PHE A 63 -0.64 15.66 -12.92
N GLY A 64 -0.86 16.11 -11.67
CA GLY A 64 -1.90 15.56 -10.80
C GLY A 64 -1.71 14.08 -10.44
N LEU A 65 -0.48 13.59 -10.59
CA LEU A 65 -0.12 12.17 -10.46
C LEU A 65 0.35 11.82 -9.04
N ASP A 66 -0.06 12.61 -8.03
CA ASP A 66 0.29 12.31 -6.65
C ASP A 66 -0.61 11.19 -6.11
N LEU A 67 0.00 10.02 -5.88
CA LEU A 67 -0.65 8.85 -5.31
C LEU A 67 -0.45 8.76 -3.79
N GLN A 68 0.28 9.72 -3.22
CA GLN A 68 0.59 9.75 -1.79
C GLN A 68 -0.64 9.66 -0.89
N PRO A 69 -1.80 10.28 -1.21
CA PRO A 69 -2.99 10.13 -0.37
C PRO A 69 -3.52 8.70 -0.26
N THR A 70 -3.45 7.89 -1.35
CA THR A 70 -3.84 6.47 -1.31
C THR A 70 -2.81 5.65 -0.55
N ILE A 71 -1.53 5.90 -0.79
CA ILE A 71 -0.42 5.26 -0.09
C ILE A 71 -0.54 5.55 1.42
N HIS A 72 -0.76 6.80 1.79
CA HIS A 72 -0.93 7.24 3.18
C HIS A 72 -2.12 6.55 3.86
N LEU A 73 -3.29 6.44 3.19
CA LEU A 73 -4.43 5.69 3.69
C LEU A 73 -4.07 4.26 4.08
N ILE A 74 -3.17 3.61 3.34
CA ILE A 74 -2.83 2.20 3.55
C ILE A 74 -1.73 2.05 4.62
N GLU A 75 -0.65 2.83 4.58
CA GLU A 75 0.56 2.59 5.38
C GLU A 75 0.74 3.52 6.58
N SER A 76 -0.05 4.60 6.71
CA SER A 76 0.19 5.61 7.74
C SER A 76 0.04 5.05 9.15
N THR A 77 0.84 5.61 10.06
CA THR A 77 0.69 5.38 11.51
C THR A 77 -0.07 6.48 12.21
N SER A 78 -0.18 7.68 11.60
CA SER A 78 -0.92 8.83 12.16
C SER A 78 -1.45 9.76 11.04
N PRO A 79 -2.76 9.83 10.82
CA PRO A 79 -3.81 8.98 11.37
C PRO A 79 -3.59 7.51 10.99
N ILE A 80 -4.08 6.60 11.82
CA ILE A 80 -3.83 5.17 11.64
C ILE A 80 -4.39 4.66 10.30
N GLY A 81 -3.53 4.12 9.44
CA GLY A 81 -3.88 3.57 8.14
C GLY A 81 -4.40 2.13 8.22
N ILE A 82 -4.72 1.56 7.06
CA ILE A 82 -5.35 0.24 6.98
C ILE A 82 -4.48 -0.85 7.61
N LEU A 83 -3.18 -0.91 7.25
CA LEU A 83 -2.27 -1.95 7.73
C LEU A 83 -1.99 -1.80 9.24
N ALA A 84 -1.71 -0.58 9.70
CA ALA A 84 -1.47 -0.34 11.12
C ALA A 84 -2.72 -0.58 11.98
N ALA A 85 -3.91 -0.27 11.47
CA ALA A 85 -5.18 -0.59 12.15
C ALA A 85 -5.41 -2.10 12.23
N LEU A 86 -5.03 -2.85 11.19
CA LEU A 86 -5.12 -4.31 11.19
C LEU A 86 -4.17 -4.92 12.23
N ASP A 87 -2.93 -4.45 12.28
CA ASP A 87 -1.94 -4.90 13.28
C ASP A 87 -2.43 -4.64 14.71
N GLU A 88 -2.99 -3.45 14.96
CA GLU A 88 -3.55 -3.13 16.28
C GLU A 88 -4.71 -4.04 16.64
N GLU A 89 -5.66 -4.29 15.73
CA GLU A 89 -6.78 -5.20 15.97
C GLU A 89 -6.32 -6.65 16.18
N CYS A 90 -5.23 -7.08 15.55
CA CYS A 90 -4.69 -8.42 15.77
C CYS A 90 -4.23 -8.67 17.22
N ILE A 91 -3.87 -7.62 17.97
CA ILE A 91 -3.38 -7.69 19.35
C ILE A 91 -4.54 -7.48 20.35
N MET A 92 -5.59 -6.77 19.94
CA MET A 92 -6.68 -6.38 20.83
C MET A 92 -7.54 -7.59 21.26
N PRO A 93 -7.87 -7.71 22.55
CA PRO A 93 -8.79 -8.74 23.02
C PRO A 93 -10.19 -8.58 22.40
N ARG A 94 -10.77 -9.67 21.93
CA ARG A 94 -12.09 -9.71 21.31
C ARG A 94 -12.23 -8.94 19.99
N ALA A 95 -11.13 -8.57 19.35
CA ALA A 95 -11.17 -7.99 18.02
C ALA A 95 -11.69 -8.99 16.97
N SER A 96 -12.33 -8.48 15.96
CA SER A 96 -12.92 -9.24 14.86
C SER A 96 -12.81 -8.43 13.56
N ASP A 97 -13.06 -9.07 12.42
CA ASP A 97 -13.11 -8.36 11.13
C ASP A 97 -14.20 -7.25 11.12
N ASP A 98 -15.26 -7.41 11.93
CA ASP A 98 -16.30 -6.37 12.09
C ASP A 98 -15.72 -5.14 12.80
N THR A 99 -15.05 -5.33 13.97
CA THR A 99 -14.47 -4.22 14.73
C THR A 99 -13.38 -3.50 13.93
N PHE A 100 -12.59 -4.26 13.17
CA PHE A 100 -11.62 -3.68 12.24
C PHE A 100 -12.29 -2.79 11.19
N THR A 101 -13.34 -3.29 10.53
CA THR A 101 -14.04 -2.52 9.48
C THR A 101 -14.72 -1.27 10.06
N GLU A 102 -15.31 -1.38 11.24
CA GLU A 102 -15.90 -0.24 11.95
C GLU A 102 -14.85 0.82 12.30
N LYS A 103 -13.68 0.41 12.77
CA LYS A 103 -12.56 1.30 13.08
C LYS A 103 -12.08 2.05 11.86
N LEU A 104 -11.86 1.37 10.73
CA LEU A 104 -11.51 2.01 9.47
C LEU A 104 -12.58 3.02 9.03
N THR A 105 -13.84 2.60 9.10
CA THR A 105 -14.97 3.45 8.72
C THR A 105 -15.06 4.69 9.59
N SER A 106 -14.89 4.57 10.90
CA SER A 106 -14.91 5.71 11.82
C SER A 106 -13.75 6.68 11.62
N THR A 107 -12.57 6.15 11.24
CA THR A 107 -11.36 6.96 11.06
C THR A 107 -11.33 7.69 9.72
N TRP A 108 -11.74 7.01 8.65
CA TRP A 108 -11.51 7.46 7.28
C TRP A 108 -12.76 7.83 6.49
N SER A 109 -13.96 7.68 7.05
CA SER A 109 -15.17 8.07 6.32
C SER A 109 -15.14 9.56 5.99
N PRO A 110 -15.34 9.92 4.73
CA PRO A 110 -15.41 11.32 4.33
C PRO A 110 -16.64 12.00 4.93
N PRO A 111 -16.62 13.34 5.07
CA PRO A 111 -17.81 14.10 5.41
C PRO A 111 -18.90 13.88 4.35
N LYS A 112 -20.17 13.98 4.74
CA LYS A 112 -21.30 13.68 3.86
C LYS A 112 -21.38 14.55 2.60
N SER A 113 -20.73 15.74 2.62
CA SER A 113 -20.72 16.68 1.49
C SER A 113 -19.49 17.59 1.57
N GLY A 114 -19.10 18.16 0.44
CA GLY A 114 -17.98 19.08 0.33
C GLY A 114 -16.83 18.54 -0.51
N PRO A 115 -15.78 19.35 -0.74
CA PRO A 115 -14.64 18.96 -1.58
C PRO A 115 -13.90 17.74 -1.01
N ASP A 116 -13.82 17.59 0.31
CA ASP A 116 -13.15 16.48 0.98
C ASP A 116 -13.86 15.14 0.73
N ALA A 117 -15.20 15.16 0.56
CA ALA A 117 -15.95 13.97 0.21
C ALA A 117 -15.59 13.46 -1.20
N ALA A 118 -15.35 14.36 -2.13
CA ALA A 118 -14.98 14.01 -3.51
C ALA A 118 -13.53 13.51 -3.62
N SER A 119 -12.62 14.07 -2.81
CA SER A 119 -11.19 13.75 -2.83
C SER A 119 -10.80 12.54 -1.96
N SER A 120 -11.68 12.10 -1.06
CA SER A 120 -11.41 10.98 -0.16
C SER A 120 -11.00 9.72 -0.93
N LYS A 121 -9.92 9.08 -0.46
CA LYS A 121 -9.42 7.81 -1.00
C LYS A 121 -10.11 6.59 -0.39
N PHE A 122 -10.75 6.76 0.76
CA PHE A 122 -11.56 5.75 1.44
C PHE A 122 -13.05 6.04 1.25
N LEU A 123 -13.82 5.01 0.93
CA LEU A 123 -15.28 5.08 0.91
C LEU A 123 -15.85 3.91 1.70
N PRO A 124 -16.82 4.15 2.60
CA PRO A 124 -17.53 3.08 3.26
C PRO A 124 -18.38 2.31 2.24
N SER A 125 -18.40 0.98 2.35
CA SER A 125 -19.34 0.16 1.58
C SER A 125 -20.71 0.10 2.26
N ARG A 126 -21.75 -0.21 1.48
CA ARG A 126 -23.09 -0.53 2.02
C ARG A 126 -23.18 -1.96 2.56
N GLN A 127 -22.22 -2.80 2.19
CA GLN A 127 -22.13 -4.18 2.63
C GLN A 127 -21.30 -4.27 3.91
N VAL A 128 -21.67 -5.18 4.79
CA VAL A 128 -20.94 -5.47 6.02
C VAL A 128 -19.56 -6.02 5.69
N ARG A 129 -18.55 -5.68 6.50
CA ARG A 129 -17.15 -6.11 6.32
C ARG A 129 -16.57 -5.76 4.97
N ARG A 130 -16.95 -4.61 4.42
CA ARG A 130 -16.38 -4.12 3.16
C ARG A 130 -16.11 -2.64 3.21
N PHE A 131 -15.09 -2.24 2.46
CA PHE A 131 -14.76 -0.84 2.21
C PHE A 131 -14.20 -0.70 0.79
N ILE A 132 -14.16 0.53 0.29
CA ILE A 132 -13.66 0.81 -1.06
C ILE A 132 -12.45 1.73 -0.95
N VAL A 133 -11.38 1.40 -1.68
CA VAL A 133 -10.21 2.26 -1.88
C VAL A 133 -10.22 2.80 -3.31
N ARG A 134 -9.99 4.11 -3.44
CA ARG A 134 -9.79 4.76 -4.74
C ARG A 134 -8.31 4.73 -5.11
N HIS A 135 -7.90 3.68 -5.79
CA HIS A 135 -6.56 3.54 -6.34
C HIS A 135 -6.36 4.37 -7.61
N TYR A 136 -5.12 4.45 -8.09
CA TYR A 136 -4.79 5.13 -9.33
C TYR A 136 -5.46 4.50 -10.56
N ALA A 137 -5.58 3.18 -10.58
CA ALA A 137 -6.14 2.45 -11.72
C ALA A 137 -7.67 2.36 -11.67
N ALA A 138 -8.26 2.16 -10.49
CA ALA A 138 -9.70 2.04 -10.30
C ALA A 138 -10.13 2.12 -8.83
N ASN A 139 -11.43 2.21 -8.58
CA ASN A 139 -12.01 1.98 -7.28
C ASN A 139 -12.14 0.46 -7.04
N VAL A 140 -11.58 -0.04 -5.94
CA VAL A 140 -11.64 -1.46 -5.59
C VAL A 140 -12.36 -1.64 -4.26
N GLU A 141 -13.38 -2.47 -4.24
CA GLU A 141 -14.05 -2.90 -3.02
C GLU A 141 -13.35 -4.13 -2.44
N TYR A 142 -13.00 -4.04 -1.16
CA TYR A 142 -12.32 -5.10 -0.42
C TYR A 142 -13.25 -5.70 0.63
N SER A 143 -13.30 -7.04 0.69
CA SER A 143 -13.88 -7.78 1.81
C SER A 143 -12.83 -7.99 2.89
N THR A 144 -13.17 -7.68 4.14
CA THR A 144 -12.28 -7.86 5.30
C THR A 144 -12.38 -9.25 5.92
N ASP A 145 -13.13 -10.17 5.29
CA ASP A 145 -13.31 -11.52 5.83
C ASP A 145 -11.97 -12.25 6.00
N ASN A 146 -11.72 -12.72 7.22
CA ASN A 146 -10.51 -13.43 7.66
C ASN A 146 -9.20 -12.60 7.60
N TRP A 147 -9.27 -11.28 7.58
CA TRP A 147 -8.06 -10.46 7.55
C TRP A 147 -7.26 -10.56 8.84
N LEU A 148 -7.92 -10.56 9.99
CA LEU A 148 -7.23 -10.72 11.27
C LEU A 148 -6.49 -12.05 11.33
N ASP A 149 -7.12 -13.13 10.88
CA ASP A 149 -6.47 -14.45 10.88
C ASP A 149 -5.30 -14.51 9.89
N LYS A 150 -5.46 -13.96 8.70
CA LYS A 150 -4.39 -13.89 7.70
C LYS A 150 -3.19 -13.07 8.19
N ASN A 151 -3.44 -11.96 8.90
CA ASN A 151 -2.38 -11.09 9.40
C ASN A 151 -1.75 -11.62 10.71
N ARG A 152 -2.48 -12.42 11.49
CA ARG A 152 -1.97 -13.08 12.70
C ARG A 152 -1.12 -14.31 12.41
N ASP A 153 -1.12 -14.83 11.19
CA ASP A 153 -0.38 -16.05 10.85
C ASP A 153 1.11 -15.86 11.19
N PRO A 154 1.58 -16.37 12.35
CA PRO A 154 2.95 -16.16 12.78
C PRO A 154 3.86 -16.97 11.88
N LEU A 155 4.92 -16.35 11.40
CA LEU A 155 6.00 -17.09 10.75
C LEU A 155 6.45 -18.20 11.69
N ASN A 156 6.45 -19.44 11.24
CA ASN A 156 6.85 -20.58 12.06
C ASN A 156 8.32 -20.38 12.52
N ASP A 157 8.52 -20.19 13.84
CA ASP A 157 9.85 -19.90 14.43
C ASP A 157 10.93 -20.92 14.03
N HIS A 158 10.52 -22.17 13.78
CA HIS A 158 11.46 -23.19 13.31
C HIS A 158 11.91 -22.90 11.89
N VAL A 159 10.99 -22.54 11.00
CA VAL A 159 11.29 -22.16 9.61
C VAL A 159 12.14 -20.91 9.57
N ALA A 160 11.79 -19.89 10.36
CA ALA A 160 12.59 -18.65 10.48
C ALA A 160 14.04 -18.95 10.91
N ARG A 161 14.23 -19.78 11.93
CA ARG A 161 15.56 -20.21 12.38
C ARG A 161 16.34 -20.99 11.30
N VAL A 162 15.68 -21.88 10.58
CA VAL A 162 16.34 -22.61 9.48
C VAL A 162 16.75 -21.67 8.36
N LEU A 163 15.91 -20.71 7.99
CA LEU A 163 16.23 -19.71 6.98
C LEU A 163 17.35 -18.76 7.41
N ALA A 164 17.39 -18.36 8.68
CA ALA A 164 18.47 -17.55 9.25
C ALA A 164 19.84 -18.27 9.22
N THR A 165 19.87 -19.60 9.21
CA THR A 165 21.11 -20.40 9.06
C THR A 165 21.51 -20.66 7.62
N SER A 166 20.81 -20.07 6.65
CA SER A 166 21.10 -20.27 5.23
C SER A 166 22.52 -19.82 4.87
N ALA A 167 23.20 -20.60 4.03
CA ALA A 167 24.48 -20.22 3.45
C ALA A 167 24.38 -19.08 2.42
N GLN A 168 23.16 -18.72 2.00
CA GLN A 168 22.90 -17.58 1.12
C GLN A 168 22.74 -16.29 1.95
N PRO A 169 23.67 -15.31 1.83
CA PRO A 169 23.65 -14.10 2.67
C PRO A 169 22.33 -13.31 2.60
N PHE A 170 21.71 -13.25 1.41
CA PHE A 170 20.43 -12.57 1.23
C PHE A 170 19.30 -13.19 2.06
N ILE A 171 19.23 -14.52 2.08
CA ILE A 171 18.19 -15.23 2.85
C ILE A 171 18.46 -15.10 4.34
N SER A 172 19.70 -15.31 4.78
CA SER A 172 20.02 -15.23 6.22
C SER A 172 19.76 -13.84 6.80
N VAL A 173 20.11 -12.76 6.10
CA VAL A 173 19.86 -11.37 6.53
C VAL A 173 18.36 -11.04 6.59
N SER A 174 17.58 -11.53 5.65
CA SER A 174 16.12 -11.25 5.59
C SER A 174 15.34 -11.82 6.79
N TYR A 175 15.89 -12.77 7.55
CA TYR A 175 15.23 -13.44 8.68
C TYR A 175 15.94 -13.24 10.01
N THR A 176 16.93 -12.35 10.10
CA THR A 176 17.64 -12.01 11.33
C THR A 176 17.26 -10.64 11.92
N HIS A 177 16.32 -9.93 11.29
CA HIS A 177 15.85 -8.61 11.73
C HIS A 177 14.36 -8.61 12.03
#